data_3158b16f55bed6e07621b0ca1479ced7
#
_entry.id   3158b16f55bed6e07621b0ca1479ced7
#
_cell.length_a   1.000
_cell.length_b   1.000
_cell.length_c   1.000
_cell.angle_alpha   90.00
_cell.angle_beta   90.00
_cell.angle_gamma   90.00
#
_symmetry.space_group_name_H-M   'P 1'
#
loop_
_entity.id
_entity.type
_entity.pdbx_description
1 polymer ?
#
loop_
_entity_poly.entity_id
_entity_poly.type
_entity_poly.pdbx_seq_one_letter_code
_entity_poly.pdbx_strand_id
1 'polypeptide(L)'
;MQTQITKLPKSEIEITGELEADAFEAYYARALKKIGENVKLDGFRDGKVPESVLASKIPEIAVLEEMAQMALNEHYPKILEAEKIDAISRPEISITKLARNNPLGFKIKTAVLPPIKLPDYKKLAKKVTEEITDAEKNTEVTEEDMENTIMDIRKARAPKINI
;
A
#
# COMPACT_ATOMS: atom_id res chain seq x y z
N MET A 1 13.83 -17.49 -8.41
CA MET A 1 13.82 -16.16 -7.81
C MET A 1 14.22 -16.27 -6.35
N GLN A 2 15.21 -15.53 -5.90
CA GLN A 2 15.65 -15.49 -4.49
C GLN A 2 15.25 -14.15 -3.90
N THR A 3 14.60 -14.15 -2.74
CA THR A 3 14.17 -12.93 -2.06
C THR A 3 14.63 -12.96 -0.60
N GLN A 4 15.10 -11.82 -0.10
CA GLN A 4 15.47 -11.62 1.29
C GLN A 4 14.68 -10.44 1.85
N ILE A 5 14.06 -10.62 3.01
CA ILE A 5 13.24 -9.62 3.66
C ILE A 5 13.94 -9.12 4.91
N THR A 6 14.14 -7.82 4.99
CA THR A 6 14.73 -7.14 6.14
C THR A 6 13.71 -6.19 6.75
N LYS A 7 13.46 -6.31 8.04
CA LYS A 7 12.58 -5.37 8.77
C LYS A 7 13.35 -4.11 9.10
N LEU A 8 12.79 -2.97 8.75
CA LEU A 8 13.30 -1.65 9.06
C LEU A 8 12.54 -1.00 10.23
N PRO A 9 13.10 0.03 10.88
CA PRO A 9 12.37 0.83 11.85
C PRO A 9 11.14 1.50 11.20
N LYS A 10 10.18 1.96 12.02
CA LYS A 10 8.92 2.62 11.59
C LYS A 10 7.95 1.75 10.80
N SER A 11 7.93 0.44 11.07
CA SER A 11 7.04 -0.52 10.38
C SER A 11 7.24 -0.56 8.87
N GLU A 12 8.47 -0.39 8.42
CA GLU A 12 8.87 -0.57 7.04
C GLU A 12 9.57 -1.91 6.86
N ILE A 13 9.49 -2.46 5.66
CA ILE A 13 10.24 -3.62 5.23
C ILE A 13 11.01 -3.31 3.95
N GLU A 14 12.16 -3.92 3.83
CA GLU A 14 12.96 -3.92 2.63
C GLU A 14 13.01 -5.33 2.07
N ILE A 15 12.58 -5.51 0.84
CA ILE A 15 12.61 -6.75 0.08
C ILE A 15 13.72 -6.62 -0.94
N THR A 16 14.80 -7.37 -0.78
CA THR A 16 15.87 -7.45 -1.77
C THR A 16 15.73 -8.78 -2.50
N GLY A 17 15.82 -8.76 -3.82
CA GLY A 17 15.68 -9.98 -4.60
C GLY A 17 16.43 -9.93 -5.92
N GLU A 18 16.61 -11.11 -6.50
CA GLU A 18 17.15 -11.29 -7.85
C GLU A 18 16.19 -12.17 -8.66
N LEU A 19 15.81 -11.68 -9.85
CA LEU A 19 15.08 -12.45 -10.84
C LEU A 19 16.08 -13.04 -11.83
N GLU A 20 15.98 -14.33 -12.08
CA GLU A 20 16.87 -15.06 -12.98
C GLU A 20 16.85 -14.49 -14.40
N ALA A 21 18.00 -14.55 -15.11
CA ALA A 21 18.18 -13.94 -16.42
C ALA A 21 17.15 -14.44 -17.44
N ASP A 22 16.88 -15.75 -17.49
CA ASP A 22 15.92 -16.34 -18.43
C ASP A 22 14.49 -15.82 -18.19
N ALA A 23 14.09 -15.70 -16.92
CA ALA A 23 12.79 -15.15 -16.55
C ALA A 23 12.68 -13.66 -16.88
N PHE A 24 13.78 -12.91 -16.75
CA PHE A 24 13.84 -11.50 -17.10
C PHE A 24 13.82 -11.29 -18.63
N GLU A 25 14.57 -12.09 -19.39
CA GLU A 25 14.61 -11.99 -20.86
C GLU A 25 13.23 -12.28 -21.51
N ALA A 26 12.39 -13.08 -20.88
CA ALA A 26 11.03 -13.34 -21.35
C ALA A 26 10.15 -12.05 -21.47
N TYR A 27 10.53 -10.97 -20.81
CA TYR A 27 9.84 -9.69 -20.89
C TYR A 27 10.28 -8.84 -22.10
N TYR A 28 11.38 -9.18 -22.77
CA TYR A 28 11.97 -8.36 -23.83
C TYR A 28 11.01 -8.05 -24.99
N ALA A 29 10.37 -9.06 -25.57
CA ALA A 29 9.43 -8.85 -26.67
C ALA A 29 8.22 -8.04 -26.26
N ARG A 30 7.72 -8.26 -25.04
CA ARG A 30 6.57 -7.52 -24.45
C ARG A 30 6.93 -6.05 -24.20
N ALA A 31 8.13 -5.78 -23.70
CA ALA A 31 8.63 -4.42 -23.45
C ALA A 31 8.81 -3.64 -24.75
N LEU A 32 9.45 -4.24 -25.77
CA LEU A 32 9.60 -3.65 -27.10
C LEU A 32 8.22 -3.28 -27.71
N LYS A 33 7.26 -4.18 -27.62
CA LYS A 33 5.91 -3.93 -28.12
C LYS A 33 5.26 -2.77 -27.41
N LYS A 34 5.32 -2.73 -26.08
CA LYS A 34 4.72 -1.67 -25.26
C LYS A 34 5.36 -0.30 -25.53
N ILE A 35 6.68 -0.25 -25.66
CA ILE A 35 7.38 0.97 -26.06
C ILE A 35 6.96 1.38 -27.47
N GLY A 36 6.89 0.43 -28.39
CA GLY A 36 6.49 0.70 -29.79
C GLY A 36 5.09 1.26 -29.97
N GLU A 37 4.17 0.99 -29.03
CA GLU A 37 2.83 1.57 -29.01
C GLU A 37 2.84 3.08 -28.69
N ASN A 38 3.85 3.55 -27.95
CA ASN A 38 3.97 4.93 -27.49
C ASN A 38 4.99 5.76 -28.28
N VAL A 39 5.84 5.11 -29.07
CA VAL A 39 6.89 5.80 -29.85
C VAL A 39 6.40 6.09 -31.27
N LYS A 40 6.51 7.36 -31.68
CA LYS A 40 6.28 7.80 -33.04
C LYS A 40 7.59 7.81 -33.79
N LEU A 41 7.66 7.00 -34.85
CA LEU A 41 8.82 6.97 -35.74
C LEU A 41 8.41 7.42 -37.15
N ASP A 42 9.19 8.32 -37.72
CA ASP A 42 8.95 8.82 -39.06
C ASP A 42 8.94 7.66 -40.08
N GLY A 43 7.91 7.64 -40.93
CA GLY A 43 7.74 6.59 -41.94
C GLY A 43 6.92 5.38 -41.47
N PHE A 44 6.49 5.31 -40.22
CA PHE A 44 5.68 4.22 -39.69
C PHE A 44 4.39 4.76 -39.05
N ARG A 45 3.31 3.98 -39.18
CA ARG A 45 2.04 4.26 -38.49
C ARG A 45 2.21 3.95 -36.99
N ASP A 46 1.64 4.80 -36.14
CA ASP A 46 1.63 4.62 -34.68
C ASP A 46 1.22 3.18 -34.28
N GLY A 47 2.04 2.53 -33.49
CA GLY A 47 1.85 1.17 -32.99
C GLY A 47 2.06 0.04 -34.02
N LYS A 48 2.55 0.34 -35.24
CA LYS A 48 2.81 -0.65 -36.32
C LYS A 48 4.28 -0.70 -36.74
N VAL A 49 5.19 -0.34 -35.87
CA VAL A 49 6.63 -0.39 -36.13
C VAL A 49 7.12 -1.82 -35.92
N PRO A 50 7.86 -2.43 -36.86
CA PRO A 50 8.44 -3.76 -36.71
C PRO A 50 9.44 -3.80 -35.53
N GLU A 51 9.48 -4.92 -34.80
CA GLU A 51 10.36 -5.09 -33.62
C GLU A 51 11.84 -4.87 -33.95
N SER A 52 12.27 -5.29 -35.13
CA SER A 52 13.66 -5.09 -35.58
C SER A 52 14.04 -3.60 -35.73
N VAL A 53 13.09 -2.76 -36.15
CA VAL A 53 13.28 -1.32 -36.25
C VAL A 53 13.26 -0.68 -34.87
N LEU A 54 12.34 -1.10 -34.01
CA LEU A 54 12.29 -0.66 -32.61
C LEU A 54 13.59 -0.94 -31.88
N ALA A 55 14.08 -2.19 -31.97
CA ALA A 55 15.32 -2.60 -31.35
C ALA A 55 16.56 -1.79 -31.82
N SER A 56 16.53 -1.27 -33.04
CA SER A 56 17.65 -0.45 -33.58
C SER A 56 17.55 1.04 -33.25
N LYS A 57 16.34 1.53 -32.94
CA LYS A 57 16.07 2.95 -32.72
C LYS A 57 15.89 3.32 -31.24
N ILE A 58 15.47 2.37 -30.41
CA ILE A 58 15.27 2.59 -28.99
C ILE A 58 16.57 2.29 -28.24
N PRO A 59 17.00 3.15 -27.32
CA PRO A 59 18.13 2.87 -26.44
C PRO A 59 17.89 1.58 -25.65
N GLU A 60 18.87 0.69 -25.60
CA GLU A 60 18.77 -0.58 -24.88
C GLU A 60 18.37 -0.39 -23.41
N ILE A 61 18.89 0.66 -22.78
CA ILE A 61 18.55 0.99 -21.39
C ILE A 61 17.04 1.21 -21.18
N ALA A 62 16.37 1.89 -22.12
CA ALA A 62 14.93 2.14 -22.03
C ALA A 62 14.13 0.84 -22.15
N VAL A 63 14.59 -0.10 -22.95
CA VAL A 63 13.97 -1.43 -23.04
C VAL A 63 14.16 -2.21 -21.75
N LEU A 64 15.36 -2.18 -21.18
CA LEU A 64 15.67 -2.87 -19.91
C LEU A 64 14.87 -2.28 -18.74
N GLU A 65 14.70 -0.96 -18.69
CA GLU A 65 13.88 -0.29 -17.67
C GLU A 65 12.41 -0.72 -17.77
N GLU A 66 11.85 -0.77 -18.98
CA GLU A 66 10.48 -1.22 -19.18
C GLU A 66 10.31 -2.71 -18.83
N MET A 67 11.28 -3.57 -19.22
CA MET A 67 11.31 -4.96 -18.80
C MET A 67 11.30 -5.11 -17.29
N ALA A 68 12.15 -4.35 -16.59
CA ALA A 68 12.23 -4.35 -15.14
C ALA A 68 10.92 -3.91 -14.49
N GLN A 69 10.30 -2.85 -15.01
CA GLN A 69 9.01 -2.37 -14.51
C GLN A 69 7.90 -3.42 -14.69
N MET A 70 7.83 -4.07 -15.84
CA MET A 70 6.86 -5.13 -16.11
C MET A 70 7.09 -6.34 -15.20
N ALA A 71 8.33 -6.78 -15.06
CA ALA A 71 8.71 -7.90 -14.20
C ALA A 71 8.35 -7.63 -12.74
N LEU A 72 8.69 -6.45 -12.24
CA LEU A 72 8.41 -6.08 -10.85
C LEU A 72 6.91 -5.92 -10.58
N ASN A 73 6.15 -5.35 -11.51
CA ASN A 73 4.69 -5.24 -11.40
C ASN A 73 4.00 -6.62 -11.33
N GLU A 74 4.55 -7.63 -12.00
CA GLU A 74 4.02 -8.99 -11.99
C GLU A 74 4.48 -9.79 -10.76
N HIS A 75 5.74 -9.63 -10.35
CA HIS A 75 6.31 -10.43 -9.27
C HIS A 75 6.08 -9.85 -7.88
N TYR A 76 5.97 -8.54 -7.73
CA TYR A 76 5.77 -7.89 -6.43
C TYR A 76 4.51 -8.39 -5.68
N PRO A 77 3.31 -8.47 -6.29
CA PRO A 77 2.14 -9.03 -5.61
C PRO A 77 2.36 -10.48 -5.18
N LYS A 78 3.00 -11.29 -6.03
CA LYS A 78 3.29 -12.70 -5.73
C LYS A 78 4.24 -12.86 -4.53
N ILE A 79 5.20 -11.95 -4.38
CA ILE A 79 6.10 -11.92 -3.21
C ILE A 79 5.33 -11.58 -1.95
N LEU A 80 4.45 -10.56 -1.99
CA LEU A 80 3.64 -10.16 -0.85
C LEU A 80 2.73 -11.29 -0.38
N GLU A 81 2.07 -12.00 -1.32
CA GLU A 81 1.21 -13.14 -1.03
C GLU A 81 1.98 -14.32 -0.43
N ALA A 82 3.13 -14.67 -1.01
CA ALA A 82 3.97 -15.78 -0.53
C ALA A 82 4.48 -15.55 0.90
N GLU A 83 4.86 -14.32 1.21
CA GLU A 83 5.39 -13.93 2.52
C GLU A 83 4.30 -13.43 3.50
N LYS A 84 3.03 -13.40 3.07
CA LYS A 84 1.89 -12.93 3.85
C LYS A 84 2.11 -11.52 4.43
N ILE A 85 2.56 -10.62 3.59
CA ILE A 85 2.88 -9.24 3.95
C ILE A 85 1.73 -8.32 3.56
N ASP A 86 1.16 -7.61 4.54
CA ASP A 86 0.15 -6.58 4.32
C ASP A 86 0.82 -5.22 4.09
N ALA A 87 1.13 -4.91 2.83
CA ALA A 87 1.71 -3.63 2.44
C ALA A 87 0.61 -2.56 2.35
N ILE A 88 0.82 -1.42 3.03
CA ILE A 88 -0.15 -0.32 3.11
C ILE A 88 0.26 0.92 2.33
N SER A 89 1.46 0.94 1.77
CA SER A 89 1.97 2.06 0.98
C SER A 89 2.38 1.63 -0.43
N ARG A 90 2.55 2.60 -1.31
CA ARG A 90 3.19 2.36 -2.60
C ARG A 90 4.63 1.91 -2.38
N PRO A 91 5.08 0.86 -3.07
CA PRO A 91 6.47 0.41 -2.96
C PRO A 91 7.43 1.44 -3.57
N GLU A 92 8.52 1.69 -2.87
CA GLU A 92 9.67 2.42 -3.37
C GLU A 92 10.63 1.42 -4.00
N ILE A 93 10.75 1.44 -5.33
CA ILE A 93 11.50 0.45 -6.09
C ILE A 93 12.85 1.03 -6.50
N SER A 94 13.92 0.36 -6.16
CA SER A 94 15.29 0.67 -6.59
C SER A 94 15.87 -0.55 -7.32
N ILE A 95 16.36 -0.34 -8.52
CA ILE A 95 17.01 -1.39 -9.31
C ILE A 95 18.49 -1.38 -8.95
N THR A 96 19.03 -2.50 -8.53
CA THR A 96 20.44 -2.65 -8.13
C THR A 96 21.31 -3.20 -9.23
N LYS A 97 20.75 -4.10 -10.07
CA LYS A 97 21.43 -4.68 -11.23
C LYS A 97 20.47 -4.68 -12.42
N LEU A 98 20.88 -4.07 -13.50
CA LEU A 98 20.12 -4.00 -14.74
C LEU A 98 21.06 -4.17 -15.93
N ALA A 99 21.05 -5.34 -16.51
CA ALA A 99 21.81 -5.62 -17.72
C ALA A 99 21.16 -6.79 -18.47
N ARG A 100 21.32 -6.80 -19.79
CA ARG A 100 20.83 -7.86 -20.65
C ARG A 100 21.53 -9.18 -20.35
N ASN A 101 20.79 -10.29 -20.41
CA ASN A 101 21.28 -11.64 -20.12
C ASN A 101 21.87 -11.81 -18.71
N ASN A 102 21.56 -10.88 -17.81
CA ASN A 102 21.93 -10.96 -16.41
C ASN A 102 20.70 -10.97 -15.51
N PRO A 103 20.81 -11.49 -14.28
CA PRO A 103 19.72 -11.42 -13.31
C PRO A 103 19.36 -9.97 -13.02
N LEU A 104 18.04 -9.68 -12.96
CA LEU A 104 17.54 -8.39 -12.49
C LEU A 104 17.66 -8.33 -10.96
N GLY A 105 18.53 -7.48 -10.45
CA GLY A 105 18.60 -7.18 -9.00
C GLY A 105 17.69 -6.02 -8.65
N PHE A 106 16.91 -6.19 -7.61
CA PHE A 106 15.98 -5.16 -7.15
C PHE A 106 15.92 -5.08 -5.63
N LYS A 107 15.52 -3.90 -5.17
CA LYS A 107 15.28 -3.57 -3.77
C LYS A 107 13.96 -2.82 -3.68
N ILE A 108 13.02 -3.33 -2.91
CA ILE A 108 11.70 -2.75 -2.75
C ILE A 108 11.51 -2.40 -1.28
N LYS A 109 11.18 -1.14 -1.00
CA LYS A 109 10.88 -0.66 0.34
C LYS A 109 9.40 -0.33 0.42
N THR A 110 8.72 -0.84 1.43
CA THR A 110 7.29 -0.60 1.64
C THR A 110 6.95 -0.57 3.12
N ALA A 111 5.91 0.20 3.48
CA ALA A 111 5.38 0.20 4.83
C ALA A 111 4.37 -0.92 5.01
N VAL A 112 4.39 -1.55 6.17
CA VAL A 112 3.52 -2.67 6.53
C VAL A 112 2.78 -2.41 7.82
N LEU A 113 1.65 -3.08 7.99
CA LEU A 113 0.92 -3.03 9.24
C LEU A 113 1.69 -3.79 10.33
N PRO A 114 2.09 -3.13 11.43
CA PRO A 114 2.79 -3.82 12.50
C PRO A 114 1.85 -4.79 13.22
N PRO A 115 2.30 -5.96 13.68
CA PRO A 115 1.50 -6.85 14.50
C PRO A 115 1.20 -6.19 15.84
N ILE A 116 -0.05 -5.81 16.07
CA ILE A 116 -0.51 -5.20 17.31
C ILE A 116 -0.90 -6.30 18.29
N LYS A 117 -0.20 -6.40 19.42
CA LYS A 117 -0.61 -7.24 20.54
C LYS A 117 -1.59 -6.43 21.40
N LEU A 118 -2.85 -6.76 21.33
CA LEU A 118 -3.85 -6.15 22.20
C LEU A 118 -3.60 -6.61 23.65
N PRO A 119 -3.65 -5.68 24.63
CA PRO A 119 -3.68 -6.07 26.04
C PRO A 119 -4.96 -6.88 26.35
N ASP A 120 -5.02 -7.54 27.50
CA ASP A 120 -6.22 -8.21 27.94
C ASP A 120 -7.29 -7.18 28.33
N TYR A 121 -7.98 -6.68 27.30
CA TYR A 121 -9.01 -5.64 27.44
C TYR A 121 -10.20 -6.13 28.28
N LYS A 122 -10.48 -7.43 28.33
CA LYS A 122 -11.54 -8.00 29.16
C LYS A 122 -11.19 -7.86 30.64
N LYS A 123 -9.94 -8.12 31.01
CA LYS A 123 -9.46 -7.97 32.38
C LYS A 123 -9.38 -6.50 32.78
N LEU A 124 -8.97 -5.62 31.87
CA LEU A 124 -8.96 -4.17 32.10
C LEU A 124 -10.39 -3.64 32.30
N ALA A 125 -11.32 -4.00 31.42
CA ALA A 125 -12.71 -3.60 31.53
C ALA A 125 -13.34 -4.06 32.84
N LYS A 126 -13.07 -5.32 33.22
CA LYS A 126 -13.58 -5.87 34.51
C LYS A 126 -13.03 -5.07 35.71
N LYS A 127 -11.73 -4.77 35.70
CA LYS A 127 -11.11 -3.96 36.76
C LYS A 127 -11.75 -2.58 36.87
N VAL A 128 -11.93 -1.87 35.75
CA VAL A 128 -12.58 -0.56 35.74
C VAL A 128 -14.03 -0.65 36.26
N THR A 129 -14.77 -1.70 35.85
CA THR A 129 -16.15 -1.90 36.32
C THR A 129 -16.22 -2.21 37.82
N GLU A 130 -15.24 -2.94 38.36
CA GLU A 130 -15.14 -3.22 39.81
C GLU A 130 -14.75 -1.99 40.62
N GLU A 131 -14.03 -1.05 40.04
CA GLU A 131 -13.63 0.22 40.68
C GLU A 131 -14.75 1.29 40.69
N ILE A 132 -15.83 1.09 39.88
CA ILE A 132 -17.01 1.97 39.89
C ILE A 132 -17.74 1.80 41.23
N THR A 133 -17.84 2.92 41.96
CA THR A 133 -18.50 2.93 43.25
C THR A 133 -20.04 2.74 43.15
N ASP A 134 -20.65 2.25 44.20
CA ASP A 134 -22.12 2.06 44.23
C ASP A 134 -22.91 3.35 44.00
N ALA A 135 -22.34 4.51 44.39
CA ALA A 135 -22.90 5.81 44.09
C ALA A 135 -22.94 6.13 42.59
N GLU A 136 -21.93 5.65 41.81
CA GLU A 136 -21.90 5.83 40.36
C GLU A 136 -22.80 4.81 39.63
N LYS A 137 -23.06 3.64 40.24
CA LYS A 137 -23.98 2.63 39.70
C LYS A 137 -25.46 2.96 39.94
N ASN A 138 -25.75 3.61 41.04
CA ASN A 138 -27.13 3.98 41.46
C ASN A 138 -27.32 5.48 41.30
N THR A 139 -27.29 5.98 40.09
CA THR A 139 -27.65 7.37 39.81
C THR A 139 -29.16 7.46 39.82
N GLU A 140 -29.72 7.92 40.94
CA GLU A 140 -31.14 8.23 41.02
C GLU A 140 -31.38 9.60 40.39
N VAL A 141 -32.39 9.67 39.54
CA VAL A 141 -32.82 10.93 38.92
C VAL A 141 -33.49 11.77 39.99
N THR A 142 -32.92 12.92 40.29
CA THR A 142 -33.51 13.84 41.28
C THR A 142 -34.66 14.64 40.66
N GLU A 143 -35.53 15.21 41.51
CA GLU A 143 -36.60 16.14 41.05
C GLU A 143 -35.99 17.33 40.32
N GLU A 144 -34.84 17.81 40.78
CA GLU A 144 -34.11 18.92 40.17
C GLU A 144 -33.62 18.56 38.74
N ASP A 145 -33.15 17.33 38.48
CA ASP A 145 -32.75 16.88 37.15
C ASP A 145 -33.95 16.81 36.19
N MET A 146 -35.12 16.41 36.70
CA MET A 146 -36.36 16.38 35.92
C MET A 146 -36.82 17.81 35.60
N GLU A 147 -36.81 18.71 36.55
CA GLU A 147 -37.18 20.13 36.34
C GLU A 147 -36.23 20.79 35.34
N ASN A 148 -34.92 20.63 35.49
CA ASN A 148 -33.94 21.15 34.54
C ASN A 148 -34.17 20.61 33.14
N THR A 149 -34.42 19.31 32.97
CA THR A 149 -34.73 18.71 31.68
C THR A 149 -35.98 19.28 31.05
N ILE A 150 -37.06 19.47 31.87
CA ILE A 150 -38.30 20.08 31.40
C ILE A 150 -38.07 21.54 30.99
N MET A 151 -37.27 22.29 31.75
CA MET A 151 -36.91 23.66 31.42
C MET A 151 -36.12 23.75 30.10
N ASP A 152 -35.20 22.84 29.88
CA ASP A 152 -34.42 22.83 28.64
C ASP A 152 -35.28 22.46 27.41
N ILE A 153 -36.22 21.55 27.57
CA ILE A 153 -37.22 21.25 26.53
C ILE A 153 -38.10 22.45 26.24
N ARG A 154 -38.58 23.17 27.30
CA ARG A 154 -39.36 24.38 27.16
C ARG A 154 -38.59 25.48 26.43
N LYS A 155 -37.32 25.72 26.81
CA LYS A 155 -36.43 26.69 26.13
C LYS A 155 -36.20 26.32 24.66
N ALA A 156 -35.97 25.04 24.37
CA ALA A 156 -35.76 24.58 22.99
C ALA A 156 -37.02 24.76 22.12
N ARG A 157 -38.21 24.67 22.68
CA ARG A 157 -39.50 24.82 22.00
C ARG A 157 -40.05 26.23 22.02
N ALA A 158 -39.48 27.16 22.79
CA ALA A 158 -39.92 28.52 22.83
C ALA A 158 -39.71 29.22 21.47
N PRO A 159 -40.69 29.98 20.95
CA PRO A 159 -40.49 30.72 19.71
C PRO A 159 -39.41 31.79 19.92
N LYS A 160 -38.45 31.84 19.01
CA LYS A 160 -37.42 32.89 19.02
C LYS A 160 -38.08 34.21 18.59
N ILE A 161 -38.26 35.13 19.51
CA ILE A 161 -38.71 36.51 19.20
C ILE A 161 -37.44 37.28 18.84
N ASN A 162 -37.32 37.71 17.60
CA ASN A 162 -36.31 38.70 17.22
C ASN A 162 -36.76 40.07 17.72
N ILE A 163 -36.00 40.61 18.67
CA ILE A 163 -36.13 41.98 19.12
C ILE A 163 -35.27 42.86 18.23
#